data_39e0abdded231d61e4353084a1019f09
#
_entry.id   39e0abdded231d61e4353084a1019f09
#
_cell.length_a   1.000
_cell.length_b   1.000
_cell.length_c   1.000
_cell.angle_alpha   90.00
_cell.angle_beta   90.00
_cell.angle_gamma   90.00
#
_symmetry.space_group_name_H-M   'P 1'
#
loop_
_entity.id
_entity.type
_entity.pdbx_description
1 polymer ?
#
loop_
_entity_poly.entity_id
_entity_poly.type
_entity_poly.pdbx_seq_one_letter_code
_entity_poly.pdbx_strand_id
1 'polypeptide(L)'
;MSGIRTNAAAVMLGISPNTLRSWERRYSFPQPLRSAGGHRQYSLTEIEALRRTLAETHNVSSAISLARERGEGPSTSARLASAFADFDEDTANRLLEESLGLRSVERTIEEVLLEAVTTQREPDCSTAEYEFGWRHATGWLSAQRRLAPPASRPEGVMIFDASAPCDLDALYAQALEVILRRAGLRTLALTPAIELTRLGRALRALDPKAVVLTGRRVSLDSIGRLVYAVRSVARGVAVFDYRGAVPDTGASTVFRLGESPVAARDALLAKLTPVPSQAGLSGLAAAASERQARRGA
;
A
#
# COMPACT_ATOMS: atom_id res chain seq x y z
N MET A 1 0.27 -27.02 2.71
CA MET A 1 1.62 -26.39 2.64
C MET A 1 2.67 -27.42 3.05
N SER A 2 3.76 -27.57 2.27
CA SER A 2 4.81 -28.54 2.57
C SER A 2 5.77 -27.94 3.60
N GLY A 3 5.55 -28.24 4.89
CA GLY A 3 6.47 -27.88 5.95
C GLY A 3 7.67 -28.83 6.00
N ILE A 4 8.88 -28.31 6.15
CA ILE A 4 10.11 -29.11 6.29
C ILE A 4 10.45 -29.30 7.77
N ARG A 5 11.00 -30.47 8.09
CA ARG A 5 11.42 -30.82 9.46
C ARG A 5 12.68 -30.04 9.88
N THR A 6 12.87 -29.85 11.19
CA THR A 6 14.01 -29.11 11.77
C THR A 6 15.37 -29.48 11.19
N ASN A 7 15.64 -30.79 10.99
CA ASN A 7 16.91 -31.23 10.45
C ASN A 7 17.10 -30.78 8.99
N ALA A 8 16.07 -30.88 8.15
CA ALA A 8 16.12 -30.43 6.76
C ALA A 8 16.32 -28.92 6.68
N ALA A 9 15.59 -28.15 7.49
CA ALA A 9 15.73 -26.70 7.56
C ALA A 9 17.14 -26.28 8.00
N ALA A 10 17.70 -26.94 9.00
CA ALA A 10 19.06 -26.68 9.49
C ALA A 10 20.13 -26.97 8.42
N VAL A 11 19.98 -28.08 7.68
CA VAL A 11 20.89 -28.45 6.57
C VAL A 11 20.82 -27.38 5.47
N MET A 12 19.62 -26.91 5.09
CA MET A 12 19.45 -25.88 4.07
C MET A 12 20.11 -24.54 4.44
N LEU A 13 20.16 -24.22 5.74
CA LEU A 13 20.82 -23.02 6.27
C LEU A 13 22.32 -23.22 6.57
N GLY A 14 22.85 -24.43 6.45
CA GLY A 14 24.24 -24.74 6.79
C GLY A 14 24.54 -24.64 8.29
N ILE A 15 23.57 -24.87 9.18
CA ILE A 15 23.69 -24.74 10.62
C ILE A 15 23.25 -25.99 11.37
N SER A 16 23.53 -26.08 12.67
CA SER A 16 23.02 -27.15 13.50
C SER A 16 21.52 -26.99 13.83
N PRO A 17 20.79 -28.10 14.07
CA PRO A 17 19.39 -28.00 14.55
C PRO A 17 19.26 -27.23 15.86
N ASN A 18 20.27 -27.25 16.74
CA ASN A 18 20.29 -26.52 18.00
C ASN A 18 20.49 -25.01 17.75
N THR A 19 21.30 -24.64 16.78
CA THR A 19 21.48 -23.24 16.35
C THR A 19 20.17 -22.70 15.83
N LEU A 20 19.43 -23.43 14.97
CA LEU A 20 18.13 -23.04 14.45
C LEU A 20 17.11 -22.81 15.58
N ARG A 21 17.06 -23.72 16.58
CA ARG A 21 16.20 -23.53 17.77
C ARG A 21 16.62 -22.33 18.64
N SER A 22 17.91 -22.02 18.67
CA SER A 22 18.41 -20.82 19.37
C SER A 22 17.97 -19.53 18.67
N TRP A 23 17.95 -19.51 17.34
CA TRP A 23 17.44 -18.39 16.55
C TRP A 23 15.92 -18.23 16.74
N GLU A 24 15.16 -19.34 16.69
CA GLU A 24 13.72 -19.34 17.01
C GLU A 24 13.45 -18.65 18.36
N ARG A 25 14.21 -19.01 19.41
CA ARG A 25 14.02 -18.42 20.75
C ARG A 25 14.48 -16.97 20.87
N ARG A 26 15.62 -16.64 20.25
CA ARG A 26 16.26 -15.32 20.41
C ARG A 26 15.63 -14.25 19.52
N TYR A 27 15.24 -14.64 18.31
CA TYR A 27 14.76 -13.73 17.28
C TYR A 27 13.30 -13.95 16.92
N SER A 28 12.62 -14.96 17.50
CA SER A 28 11.29 -15.41 17.09
C SER A 28 11.16 -15.65 15.57
N PHE A 29 12.27 -16.12 14.94
CA PHE A 29 12.36 -16.37 13.51
C PHE A 29 13.46 -17.39 13.17
N PRO A 30 13.22 -18.35 12.22
CA PRO A 30 11.94 -18.66 11.57
C PRO A 30 10.94 -19.26 12.57
N GLN A 31 9.64 -19.12 12.31
CA GLN A 31 8.60 -19.66 13.21
C GLN A 31 8.13 -21.05 12.75
N PRO A 32 8.32 -22.10 13.55
CA PRO A 32 7.82 -23.41 13.20
C PRO A 32 6.32 -23.54 13.49
N LEU A 33 5.60 -24.09 12.55
CA LEU A 33 4.28 -24.69 12.80
C LEU A 33 4.48 -26.04 13.50
N ARG A 34 3.52 -26.47 14.30
CA ARG A 34 3.51 -27.80 14.90
C ARG A 34 2.60 -28.72 14.10
N SER A 35 3.13 -29.85 13.66
CA SER A 35 2.32 -30.92 13.06
C SER A 35 1.37 -31.54 14.09
N ALA A 36 0.39 -32.30 13.64
CA ALA A 36 -0.52 -33.06 14.52
C ALA A 36 0.21 -33.96 15.54
N GLY A 37 1.44 -34.40 15.24
CA GLY A 37 2.32 -35.14 16.14
C GLY A 37 3.23 -34.27 17.00
N GLY A 38 3.02 -32.96 17.10
CA GLY A 38 3.79 -32.02 17.91
C GLY A 38 5.17 -31.66 17.38
N HIS A 39 5.57 -32.20 16.20
CA HIS A 39 6.88 -31.93 15.61
C HIS A 39 6.92 -30.56 14.91
N ARG A 40 8.07 -29.87 15.04
CA ARG A 40 8.33 -28.61 14.37
C ARG A 40 8.44 -28.79 12.85
N GLN A 41 7.70 -27.97 12.12
CA GLN A 41 7.77 -27.83 10.67
C GLN A 41 7.97 -26.36 10.32
N TYR A 42 8.93 -26.06 9.46
CA TYR A 42 9.24 -24.70 9.01
C TYR A 42 8.75 -24.51 7.58
N SER A 43 8.30 -23.30 7.26
CA SER A 43 7.99 -22.94 5.88
C SER A 43 9.24 -23.01 5.00
N LEU A 44 9.15 -23.68 3.86
CA LEU A 44 10.25 -23.75 2.90
C LEU A 44 10.63 -22.35 2.43
N THR A 45 9.64 -21.51 2.18
CA THR A 45 9.82 -20.11 1.75
C THR A 45 10.61 -19.29 2.77
N GLU A 46 10.26 -19.39 4.07
CA GLU A 46 11.00 -18.69 5.13
C GLU A 46 12.47 -19.14 5.22
N ILE A 47 12.71 -20.44 5.07
CA ILE A 47 14.07 -20.99 5.14
C ILE A 47 14.91 -20.58 3.92
N GLU A 48 14.32 -20.59 2.71
CA GLU A 48 15.01 -20.11 1.50
C GLU A 48 15.33 -18.61 1.55
N ALA A 49 14.41 -17.85 2.07
CA ALA A 49 14.58 -16.44 2.29
C ALA A 49 15.73 -16.14 3.26
N LEU A 50 15.70 -16.78 4.41
CA LEU A 50 16.75 -16.64 5.41
C LEU A 50 18.11 -17.10 4.87
N ARG A 51 18.14 -18.15 4.05
CA ARG A 51 19.36 -18.61 3.38
C ARG A 51 19.93 -17.55 2.44
N ARG A 52 19.08 -16.90 1.62
CA ARG A 52 19.51 -15.83 0.71
C ARG A 52 20.05 -14.63 1.47
N THR A 53 19.34 -14.16 2.47
CA THR A 53 19.76 -12.99 3.26
C THR A 53 21.01 -13.27 4.11
N LEU A 54 21.21 -14.50 4.58
CA LEU A 54 22.46 -14.92 5.24
C LEU A 54 23.65 -14.86 4.27
N ALA A 55 23.47 -15.31 3.02
CA ALA A 55 24.51 -15.23 2.01
C ALA A 55 24.87 -13.79 1.62
N GLU A 56 23.90 -12.87 1.67
CA GLU A 56 24.10 -11.44 1.36
C GLU A 56 24.75 -10.67 2.51
N THR A 57 24.36 -10.93 3.75
CA THR A 57 24.73 -10.10 4.91
C THR A 57 25.87 -10.68 5.74
N HIS A 58 26.13 -11.99 5.63
CA HIS A 58 27.08 -12.73 6.47
C HIS A 58 26.91 -12.52 8.00
N ASN A 59 25.75 -11.99 8.41
CA ASN A 59 25.41 -11.68 9.80
C ASN A 59 24.00 -12.13 10.12
N VAL A 60 23.83 -12.96 11.14
CA VAL A 60 22.54 -13.58 11.50
C VAL A 60 21.48 -12.52 11.86
N SER A 61 21.83 -11.54 12.65
CA SER A 61 20.89 -10.49 13.07
C SER A 61 20.42 -9.67 11.88
N SER A 62 21.37 -9.24 11.04
CA SER A 62 21.07 -8.48 9.81
C SER A 62 20.28 -9.31 8.79
N ALA A 63 20.63 -10.59 8.64
CA ALA A 63 19.90 -11.50 7.74
C ALA A 63 18.45 -11.68 8.17
N ILE A 64 18.20 -11.86 9.46
CA ILE A 64 16.84 -12.00 10.01
C ILE A 64 16.06 -10.69 9.84
N SER A 65 16.67 -9.54 10.11
CA SER A 65 16.02 -8.24 9.89
C SER A 65 15.67 -8.04 8.41
N LEU A 66 16.61 -8.35 7.52
CA LEU A 66 16.41 -8.21 6.08
C LEU A 66 15.38 -9.22 5.51
N ALA A 67 15.39 -10.48 6.00
CA ALA A 67 14.37 -11.47 5.62
C ALA A 67 12.96 -11.01 6.04
N ARG A 68 12.84 -10.43 7.22
CA ARG A 68 11.60 -9.84 7.71
C ARG A 68 11.18 -8.61 6.89
N GLU A 69 12.12 -7.71 6.58
CA GLU A 69 11.88 -6.53 5.74
C GLU A 69 11.37 -6.90 4.35
N ARG A 70 11.88 -7.99 3.77
CA ARG A 70 11.46 -8.48 2.45
C ARG A 70 10.12 -9.22 2.43
N GLY A 71 9.39 -9.26 3.53
CA GLY A 71 8.10 -9.93 3.62
C GLY A 71 8.18 -11.44 3.86
N GLU A 72 9.38 -11.95 4.11
CA GLU A 72 9.66 -13.36 4.33
C GLU A 72 9.62 -13.75 5.82
N GLY A 73 9.15 -12.84 6.68
CA GLY A 73 9.02 -13.01 8.14
C GLY A 73 7.73 -13.71 8.59
N PRO A 74 7.53 -13.84 9.90
CA PRO A 74 6.41 -14.60 10.48
C PRO A 74 5.03 -14.09 10.08
N SER A 75 4.85 -12.79 9.86
CA SER A 75 3.61 -12.20 9.35
C SER A 75 3.67 -12.09 7.82
N THR A 76 3.10 -13.07 7.12
CA THR A 76 3.01 -13.12 5.66
C THR A 76 1.57 -13.03 5.18
N SER A 77 1.37 -12.63 3.92
CA SER A 77 0.05 -12.63 3.27
C SER A 77 -0.59 -14.02 3.30
N ALA A 78 0.18 -15.08 3.10
CA ALA A 78 -0.31 -16.46 3.12
C ALA A 78 -0.84 -16.87 4.51
N ARG A 79 -0.19 -16.46 5.61
CA ARG A 79 -0.67 -16.74 6.97
C ARG A 79 -1.93 -15.93 7.28
N LEU A 80 -1.99 -14.68 6.84
CA LEU A 80 -3.18 -13.85 6.99
C LEU A 80 -4.34 -14.40 6.17
N ALA A 81 -4.11 -14.85 4.93
CA ALA A 81 -5.12 -15.51 4.11
C ALA A 81 -5.64 -16.81 4.78
N SER A 82 -4.74 -17.60 5.40
CA SER A 82 -5.16 -18.78 6.17
C SER A 82 -6.03 -18.41 7.37
N ALA A 83 -5.69 -17.35 8.11
CA ALA A 83 -6.52 -16.87 9.22
C ALA A 83 -7.92 -16.42 8.74
N PHE A 84 -8.00 -15.77 7.56
CA PHE A 84 -9.27 -15.41 6.95
C PHE A 84 -10.08 -16.65 6.51
N ALA A 85 -9.42 -17.66 5.94
CA ALA A 85 -10.08 -18.92 5.56
C ALA A 85 -10.62 -19.70 6.77
N ASP A 86 -9.99 -19.56 7.91
CA ASP A 86 -10.39 -20.17 9.17
C ASP A 86 -11.35 -19.28 10.01
N PHE A 87 -11.71 -18.09 9.50
CA PHE A 87 -12.51 -17.07 10.21
C PHE A 87 -11.91 -16.67 11.55
N ASP A 88 -10.59 -16.74 11.71
CA ASP A 88 -9.86 -16.45 12.95
C ASP A 88 -9.45 -14.98 13.01
N GLU A 89 -10.34 -14.15 13.57
CA GLU A 89 -10.14 -12.71 13.71
C GLU A 89 -8.97 -12.37 14.65
N ASP A 90 -8.80 -13.14 15.74
CA ASP A 90 -7.73 -12.88 16.72
C ASP A 90 -6.35 -13.12 16.11
N THR A 91 -6.20 -14.19 15.34
CA THR A 91 -4.96 -14.47 14.62
C THR A 91 -4.71 -13.44 13.52
N ALA A 92 -5.76 -13.01 12.78
CA ALA A 92 -5.64 -11.98 11.76
C ALA A 92 -5.16 -10.65 12.37
N ASN A 93 -5.75 -10.21 13.48
CA ASN A 93 -5.34 -8.99 14.19
C ASN A 93 -3.88 -9.09 14.65
N ARG A 94 -3.50 -10.19 15.30
CA ARG A 94 -2.12 -10.41 15.77
C ARG A 94 -1.11 -10.38 14.64
N LEU A 95 -1.42 -10.98 13.48
CA LEU A 95 -0.53 -10.96 12.31
C LEU A 95 -0.34 -9.56 11.74
N LEU A 96 -1.38 -8.74 11.72
CA LEU A 96 -1.27 -7.34 11.27
C LEU A 96 -0.49 -6.48 12.26
N GLU A 97 -0.68 -6.66 13.57
CA GLU A 97 0.12 -6.00 14.60
C GLU A 97 1.60 -6.40 14.54
N GLU A 98 1.86 -7.70 14.38
CA GLU A 98 3.22 -8.21 14.18
C GLU A 98 3.86 -7.61 12.92
N SER A 99 3.09 -7.50 11.82
CA SER A 99 3.57 -6.85 10.60
C SER A 99 3.95 -5.38 10.82
N LEU A 100 3.13 -4.62 11.56
CA LEU A 100 3.43 -3.22 11.91
C LEU A 100 4.67 -3.06 12.78
N GLY A 101 4.99 -4.06 13.58
CA GLY A 101 6.24 -4.09 14.36
C GLY A 101 7.50 -4.31 13.51
N LEU A 102 7.35 -4.78 12.29
CA LEU A 102 8.44 -5.19 11.38
C LEU A 102 8.52 -4.37 10.10
N ARG A 103 7.42 -3.77 9.67
CA ARG A 103 7.26 -3.05 8.40
C ARG A 103 6.58 -1.70 8.61
N SER A 104 6.72 -0.82 7.63
CA SER A 104 5.87 0.37 7.58
C SER A 104 4.39 -0.02 7.35
N VAL A 105 3.48 0.89 7.70
CA VAL A 105 2.04 0.69 7.45
C VAL A 105 1.77 0.48 5.96
N GLU A 106 2.45 1.22 5.10
CA GLU A 106 2.32 1.12 3.64
C GLU A 106 2.68 -0.27 3.13
N ARG A 107 3.82 -0.83 3.61
CA ARG A 107 4.24 -2.18 3.25
C ARG A 107 3.33 -3.24 3.87
N THR A 108 2.84 -3.05 5.10
CA THR A 108 1.86 -3.95 5.70
C THR A 108 0.56 -3.98 4.88
N ILE A 109 0.09 -2.83 4.42
CA ILE A 109 -1.08 -2.74 3.53
C ILE A 109 -0.84 -3.53 2.25
N GLU A 110 0.25 -3.26 1.55
CA GLU A 110 0.48 -3.77 0.19
C GLU A 110 0.89 -5.23 0.18
N GLU A 111 1.90 -5.60 1.00
CA GLU A 111 2.54 -6.91 0.95
C GLU A 111 1.83 -7.98 1.80
N VAL A 112 1.03 -7.57 2.77
CA VAL A 112 0.37 -8.51 3.69
C VAL A 112 -1.15 -8.46 3.54
N LEU A 113 -1.76 -7.29 3.73
CA LEU A 113 -3.21 -7.17 3.80
C LEU A 113 -3.88 -7.36 2.43
N LEU A 114 -3.50 -6.53 1.45
CA LEU A 114 -4.11 -6.57 0.11
C LEU A 114 -3.81 -7.88 -0.60
N GLU A 115 -2.60 -8.39 -0.48
CA GLU A 115 -2.22 -9.67 -1.06
C GLU A 115 -3.03 -10.83 -0.45
N ALA A 116 -3.23 -10.86 0.87
CA ALA A 116 -4.02 -11.88 1.55
C ALA A 116 -5.48 -11.91 1.06
N VAL A 117 -6.11 -10.75 0.91
CA VAL A 117 -7.49 -10.66 0.40
C VAL A 117 -7.56 -11.00 -1.08
N THR A 118 -6.57 -10.56 -1.87
CA THR A 118 -6.52 -10.82 -3.32
C THR A 118 -6.43 -12.31 -3.63
N THR A 119 -5.64 -13.06 -2.87
CA THR A 119 -5.47 -14.51 -3.06
C THR A 119 -6.72 -15.33 -2.75
N GLN A 120 -7.67 -14.79 -1.99
CA GLN A 120 -8.94 -15.44 -1.67
C GLN A 120 -10.06 -15.12 -2.67
N ARG A 121 -9.81 -14.19 -3.59
CA ARG A 121 -10.82 -13.80 -4.57
C ARG A 121 -10.98 -14.88 -5.65
N GLU A 122 -12.18 -15.41 -5.78
CA GLU A 122 -12.58 -16.22 -6.91
C GLU A 122 -13.20 -15.36 -8.02
N PRO A 123 -12.99 -15.69 -9.31
CA PRO A 123 -13.44 -14.84 -10.43
C PRO A 123 -14.96 -14.65 -10.48
N ASP A 124 -15.72 -15.70 -10.18
CA ASP A 124 -17.15 -15.78 -10.47
C ASP A 124 -18.07 -15.78 -9.24
N CYS A 125 -17.51 -15.89 -8.05
CA CYS A 125 -18.31 -15.86 -6.82
C CYS A 125 -17.57 -15.18 -5.65
N SER A 126 -18.37 -14.64 -4.73
CA SER A 126 -17.87 -14.17 -3.44
C SER A 126 -18.02 -15.31 -2.44
N THR A 127 -16.90 -15.80 -1.91
CA THR A 127 -16.89 -16.80 -0.85
C THR A 127 -17.05 -16.14 0.52
N ALA A 128 -17.49 -16.89 1.53
CA ALA A 128 -17.61 -16.38 2.88
C ALA A 128 -16.25 -15.95 3.46
N GLU A 129 -15.19 -16.68 3.12
CA GLU A 129 -13.80 -16.42 3.49
C GLU A 129 -13.31 -15.10 2.89
N TYR A 130 -13.58 -14.87 1.60
CA TYR A 130 -13.26 -13.60 0.94
C TYR A 130 -14.02 -12.43 1.59
N GLU A 131 -15.33 -12.58 1.83
CA GLU A 131 -16.14 -11.52 2.43
C GLU A 131 -15.67 -11.21 3.85
N PHE A 132 -15.33 -12.22 4.64
CA PHE A 132 -14.76 -12.06 5.98
C PHE A 132 -13.44 -11.29 5.91
N GLY A 133 -12.48 -11.73 5.08
CA GLY A 133 -11.19 -11.07 4.90
C GLY A 133 -11.33 -9.63 4.40
N TRP A 134 -12.25 -9.38 3.45
CA TRP A 134 -12.53 -8.04 2.94
C TRP A 134 -13.09 -7.11 4.02
N ARG A 135 -14.04 -7.57 4.84
CA ARG A 135 -14.62 -6.78 5.94
C ARG A 135 -13.59 -6.48 7.02
N HIS A 136 -12.80 -7.48 7.37
CA HIS A 136 -11.71 -7.32 8.32
C HIS A 136 -10.70 -6.28 7.81
N ALA A 137 -10.25 -6.40 6.57
CA ALA A 137 -9.33 -5.45 5.93
C ALA A 137 -9.88 -4.02 5.89
N THR A 138 -11.17 -3.85 5.54
CA THR A 138 -11.85 -2.55 5.55
C THR A 138 -11.88 -1.92 6.96
N GLY A 139 -12.19 -2.72 7.97
CA GLY A 139 -12.17 -2.29 9.38
C GLY A 139 -10.79 -1.82 9.81
N TRP A 140 -9.76 -2.60 9.49
CA TRP A 140 -8.37 -2.29 9.80
C TRP A 140 -7.88 -1.03 9.07
N LEU A 141 -8.14 -0.89 7.76
CA LEU A 141 -7.82 0.32 7.00
C LEU A 141 -8.53 1.57 7.56
N SER A 142 -9.79 1.42 7.99
CA SER A 142 -10.53 2.51 8.64
C SER A 142 -9.88 2.94 9.96
N ALA A 143 -9.32 2.01 10.74
CA ALA A 143 -8.53 2.32 11.93
C ALA A 143 -7.24 3.05 11.56
N GLN A 144 -6.47 2.56 10.58
CA GLN A 144 -5.24 3.22 10.10
C GLN A 144 -5.50 4.63 9.55
N ARG A 145 -6.64 4.85 8.89
CA ARG A 145 -7.05 6.18 8.43
C ARG A 145 -7.26 7.16 9.58
N ARG A 146 -7.85 6.73 10.70
CA ARG A 146 -8.04 7.56 11.90
C ARG A 146 -6.72 7.86 12.60
N LEU A 147 -5.76 6.94 12.55
CA LEU A 147 -4.43 7.07 13.15
C LEU A 147 -3.43 7.84 12.25
N ALA A 148 -3.81 8.14 11.02
CA ALA A 148 -2.95 8.91 10.13
C ALA A 148 -2.63 10.29 10.72
N PRO A 149 -1.38 10.78 10.59
CA PRO A 149 -1.01 12.09 11.10
C PRO A 149 -1.83 13.21 10.42
N PRO A 150 -1.97 14.36 11.07
CA PRO A 150 -2.58 15.53 10.45
C PRO A 150 -1.92 15.88 9.12
N ALA A 151 -2.71 16.41 8.17
CA ALA A 151 -2.18 16.83 6.89
C ALA A 151 -1.10 17.91 7.07
N SER A 152 0.06 17.68 6.45
CA SER A 152 1.21 18.59 6.46
C SER A 152 1.43 19.28 5.11
N ARG A 153 0.67 18.88 4.08
CA ARG A 153 0.73 19.41 2.71
C ARG A 153 -0.56 20.20 2.40
N PRO A 154 -0.46 21.29 1.63
CA PRO A 154 -1.63 22.10 1.28
C PRO A 154 -2.55 21.43 0.26
N GLU A 155 -2.00 20.50 -0.55
CA GLU A 155 -2.73 19.87 -1.65
C GLU A 155 -3.84 18.95 -1.14
N GLY A 156 -5.05 19.12 -1.68
CA GLY A 156 -6.17 18.22 -1.49
C GLY A 156 -6.26 17.18 -2.61
N VAL A 157 -6.65 15.96 -2.27
CA VAL A 157 -6.92 14.88 -3.23
C VAL A 157 -8.34 14.38 -3.03
N MET A 158 -9.12 14.40 -4.10
CA MET A 158 -10.46 13.83 -4.11
C MET A 158 -10.41 12.43 -4.75
N ILE A 159 -10.98 11.45 -4.09
CA ILE A 159 -11.08 10.09 -4.60
C ILE A 159 -12.55 9.81 -4.91
N PHE A 160 -12.86 9.46 -6.15
CA PHE A 160 -14.16 8.97 -6.56
C PHE A 160 -14.11 7.46 -6.72
N ASP A 161 -14.76 6.78 -5.78
CA ASP A 161 -14.83 5.33 -5.76
C ASP A 161 -16.16 4.85 -6.35
N ALA A 162 -16.07 4.33 -7.57
CA ALA A 162 -17.18 3.74 -8.32
C ALA A 162 -17.22 2.21 -8.23
N SER A 163 -16.60 1.64 -7.22
CA SER A 163 -16.56 0.19 -7.00
C SER A 163 -17.89 -0.33 -6.46
N ALA A 164 -18.09 -1.65 -6.59
CA ALA A 164 -19.16 -2.33 -5.91
C ALA A 164 -18.89 -2.48 -4.40
N PRO A 165 -19.92 -2.68 -3.58
CA PRO A 165 -19.74 -3.20 -2.24
C PRO A 165 -18.98 -4.53 -2.27
N CYS A 166 -18.04 -4.70 -1.37
CA CYS A 166 -17.16 -5.88 -1.28
C CYS A 166 -16.28 -6.13 -2.52
N ASP A 167 -16.11 -5.14 -3.40
CA ASP A 167 -15.17 -5.24 -4.51
C ASP A 167 -13.73 -5.00 -4.05
N LEU A 168 -12.80 -5.71 -4.68
CA LEU A 168 -11.37 -5.54 -4.43
C LEU A 168 -10.92 -4.11 -4.77
N ASP A 169 -11.46 -3.50 -5.83
CA ASP A 169 -11.13 -2.12 -6.20
C ASP A 169 -11.51 -1.11 -5.11
N ALA A 170 -12.63 -1.33 -4.38
CA ALA A 170 -13.01 -0.52 -3.22
C ALA A 170 -11.99 -0.63 -2.07
N LEU A 171 -11.46 -1.83 -1.84
CA LEU A 171 -10.43 -2.03 -0.83
C LEU A 171 -9.12 -1.32 -1.20
N TYR A 172 -8.71 -1.40 -2.47
CA TYR A 172 -7.55 -0.69 -2.98
C TYR A 172 -7.72 0.84 -2.94
N ALA A 173 -8.94 1.36 -3.18
CA ALA A 173 -9.25 2.78 -3.02
C ALA A 173 -9.07 3.26 -1.57
N GLN A 174 -9.54 2.47 -0.60
CA GLN A 174 -9.35 2.74 0.83
C GLN A 174 -7.88 2.69 1.23
N ALA A 175 -7.14 1.70 0.74
CA ALA A 175 -5.71 1.57 0.95
C ALA A 175 -4.95 2.80 0.41
N LEU A 176 -5.27 3.23 -0.81
CA LEU A 176 -4.69 4.45 -1.39
C LEU A 176 -5.02 5.68 -0.54
N GLU A 177 -6.26 5.82 -0.06
CA GLU A 177 -6.63 6.93 0.83
C GLU A 177 -5.76 6.98 2.09
N VAL A 178 -5.56 5.84 2.76
CA VAL A 178 -4.71 5.76 3.96
C VAL A 178 -3.29 6.19 3.63
N ILE A 179 -2.71 5.66 2.55
CA ILE A 179 -1.33 5.94 2.13
C ILE A 179 -1.14 7.42 1.76
N LEU A 180 -2.11 8.03 1.08
CA LEU A 180 -2.07 9.46 0.75
C LEU A 180 -2.15 10.35 1.99
N ARG A 181 -3.02 10.01 2.98
CA ARG A 181 -3.09 10.71 4.26
C ARG A 181 -1.78 10.63 5.03
N ARG A 182 -1.16 9.45 5.07
CA ARG A 182 0.14 9.25 5.71
C ARG A 182 1.27 10.01 5.02
N ALA A 183 1.14 10.25 3.71
CA ALA A 183 2.01 11.15 2.95
C ALA A 183 1.75 12.65 3.20
N GLY A 184 0.87 12.98 4.13
CA GLY A 184 0.55 14.35 4.54
C GLY A 184 -0.50 15.07 3.69
N LEU A 185 -1.19 14.38 2.78
CA LEU A 185 -2.23 14.96 1.94
C LEU A 185 -3.58 15.00 2.64
N ARG A 186 -4.39 16.01 2.34
CA ARG A 186 -5.82 16.02 2.69
C ARG A 186 -6.58 15.19 1.66
N THR A 187 -7.40 14.24 2.11
CA THR A 187 -8.17 13.39 1.22
C THR A 187 -9.67 13.49 1.50
N LEU A 188 -10.47 13.34 0.45
CA LEU A 188 -11.91 13.20 0.53
C LEU A 188 -12.34 12.10 -0.44
N ALA A 189 -12.80 10.98 0.11
CA ALA A 189 -13.36 9.88 -0.68
C ALA A 189 -14.88 10.03 -0.77
N LEU A 190 -15.41 9.93 -1.99
CA LEU A 190 -16.82 10.06 -2.31
C LEU A 190 -17.24 8.98 -3.30
N THR A 191 -18.51 8.60 -3.26
CA THR A 191 -19.10 7.70 -4.24
C THR A 191 -19.73 8.49 -5.39
N PRO A 192 -19.92 7.90 -6.59
CA PRO A 192 -20.55 8.56 -7.73
C PRO A 192 -22.04 8.90 -7.53
N ALA A 193 -22.67 8.32 -6.51
CA ALA A 193 -24.07 8.60 -6.17
C ALA A 193 -24.30 10.01 -5.60
N ILE A 194 -23.23 10.78 -5.42
CA ILE A 194 -23.35 12.14 -4.88
C ILE A 194 -23.99 13.10 -5.88
N GLU A 195 -24.89 13.93 -5.42
CA GLU A 195 -25.49 14.99 -6.22
C GLU A 195 -24.47 16.07 -6.54
N LEU A 196 -24.11 16.24 -7.82
CA LEU A 196 -23.04 17.15 -8.26
C LEU A 196 -23.26 18.60 -7.84
N THR A 197 -24.53 19.05 -7.75
CA THR A 197 -24.89 20.40 -7.30
C THR A 197 -24.45 20.68 -5.87
N ARG A 198 -24.33 19.64 -5.02
CA ARG A 198 -23.90 19.73 -3.62
C ARG A 198 -22.40 19.60 -3.44
N LEU A 199 -21.68 19.23 -4.50
CA LEU A 199 -20.23 19.02 -4.47
C LEU A 199 -19.44 20.31 -4.21
N GLY A 200 -19.98 21.46 -4.59
CA GLY A 200 -19.28 22.76 -4.52
C GLY A 200 -18.75 23.14 -3.15
N ARG A 201 -19.46 22.78 -2.05
CA ARG A 201 -18.96 23.02 -0.68
C ARG A 201 -17.75 22.14 -0.36
N ALA A 202 -17.82 20.86 -0.70
CA ALA A 202 -16.74 19.91 -0.49
C ALA A 202 -15.48 20.31 -1.29
N LEU A 203 -15.66 20.71 -2.54
CA LEU A 203 -14.58 21.20 -3.41
C LEU A 203 -13.89 22.43 -2.84
N ARG A 204 -14.66 23.42 -2.37
CA ARG A 204 -14.07 24.63 -1.74
C ARG A 204 -13.34 24.32 -0.44
N ALA A 205 -13.87 23.39 0.37
CA ALA A 205 -13.24 23.01 1.63
C ALA A 205 -11.95 22.21 1.44
N LEU A 206 -11.90 21.34 0.43
CA LEU A 206 -10.75 20.49 0.14
C LEU A 206 -9.69 21.23 -0.70
N ASP A 207 -10.10 22.14 -1.59
CA ASP A 207 -9.27 22.75 -2.64
C ASP A 207 -8.42 21.69 -3.39
N PRO A 208 -9.07 20.75 -4.10
CA PRO A 208 -8.37 19.63 -4.68
C PRO A 208 -7.44 20.06 -5.80
N LYS A 209 -6.23 19.54 -5.78
CA LYS A 209 -5.25 19.64 -6.88
C LYS A 209 -5.24 18.37 -7.75
N ALA A 210 -5.82 17.28 -7.23
CA ALA A 210 -5.96 16.01 -7.91
C ALA A 210 -7.34 15.39 -7.66
N VAL A 211 -7.85 14.70 -8.69
CA VAL A 211 -8.99 13.80 -8.62
C VAL A 211 -8.52 12.43 -9.06
N VAL A 212 -8.72 11.42 -8.23
CA VAL A 212 -8.46 10.02 -8.53
C VAL A 212 -9.79 9.32 -8.79
N LEU A 213 -9.90 8.69 -9.94
CA LEU A 213 -11.03 7.88 -10.34
C LEU A 213 -10.68 6.41 -10.11
N THR A 214 -11.55 5.67 -9.42
CA THR A 214 -11.37 4.24 -9.15
C THR A 214 -12.72 3.50 -9.25
N GLY A 215 -12.67 2.19 -9.51
CA GLY A 215 -13.87 1.36 -9.70
C GLY A 215 -14.45 1.44 -11.11
N ARG A 216 -15.09 0.36 -11.55
CA ARG A 216 -15.51 0.15 -12.96
C ARG A 216 -17.00 0.29 -13.20
N ARG A 217 -17.79 0.73 -12.20
CA ARG A 217 -19.27 0.78 -12.31
C ARG A 217 -19.85 2.07 -12.86
N VAL A 218 -19.03 3.07 -13.12
CA VAL A 218 -19.52 4.37 -13.60
C VAL A 218 -19.34 4.49 -15.11
N SER A 219 -20.37 4.99 -15.78
CA SER A 219 -20.29 5.31 -17.21
C SER A 219 -19.34 6.49 -17.46
N LEU A 220 -18.73 6.51 -18.65
CA LEU A 220 -17.86 7.61 -19.09
C LEU A 220 -18.59 8.97 -19.04
N ASP A 221 -19.90 9.00 -19.31
CA ASP A 221 -20.71 10.21 -19.22
C ASP A 221 -20.80 10.75 -17.79
N SER A 222 -20.97 9.86 -16.79
CA SER A 222 -20.96 10.25 -15.37
C SER A 222 -19.60 10.74 -14.92
N ILE A 223 -18.52 10.09 -15.36
CA ILE A 223 -17.14 10.55 -15.13
C ILE A 223 -16.92 11.93 -15.76
N GLY A 224 -17.36 12.12 -16.99
CA GLY A 224 -17.24 13.40 -17.70
C GLY A 224 -17.96 14.55 -16.97
N ARG A 225 -19.20 14.32 -16.53
CA ARG A 225 -19.96 15.30 -15.72
C ARG A 225 -19.28 15.62 -14.41
N LEU A 226 -18.74 14.62 -13.73
CA LEU A 226 -17.99 14.79 -12.48
C LEU A 226 -16.74 15.64 -12.69
N VAL A 227 -15.90 15.27 -13.65
CA VAL A 227 -14.66 16.00 -13.98
C VAL A 227 -14.97 17.44 -14.38
N TYR A 228 -16.04 17.66 -15.16
CA TYR A 228 -16.50 19.00 -15.53
C TYR A 228 -16.90 19.81 -14.27
N ALA A 229 -17.73 19.24 -13.37
CA ALA A 229 -18.15 19.89 -12.13
C ALA A 229 -16.96 20.25 -11.23
N VAL A 230 -15.97 19.35 -11.14
CA VAL A 230 -14.75 19.63 -10.37
C VAL A 230 -13.95 20.77 -11.00
N ARG A 231 -13.70 20.73 -12.32
CA ARG A 231 -12.91 21.74 -13.03
C ARG A 231 -13.58 23.11 -13.08
N SER A 232 -14.91 23.17 -13.00
CA SER A 232 -15.65 24.45 -12.92
C SER A 232 -15.41 25.22 -11.61
N VAL A 233 -15.11 24.50 -10.52
CA VAL A 233 -14.87 25.08 -9.19
C VAL A 233 -13.37 25.19 -8.90
N ALA A 234 -12.59 24.15 -9.25
CA ALA A 234 -11.15 24.08 -9.00
C ALA A 234 -10.41 23.96 -10.34
N ARG A 235 -9.94 25.10 -10.84
CA ARG A 235 -9.21 25.17 -12.13
C ARG A 235 -7.85 24.49 -12.03
N GLY A 236 -7.46 23.77 -13.08
CA GLY A 236 -6.14 23.13 -13.17
C GLY A 236 -6.02 21.82 -12.40
N VAL A 237 -7.13 21.24 -11.93
CA VAL A 237 -7.13 19.92 -11.26
C VAL A 237 -6.66 18.85 -12.22
N ALA A 238 -5.64 18.08 -11.79
CA ALA A 238 -5.17 16.90 -12.49
C ALA A 238 -6.12 15.72 -12.24
N VAL A 239 -6.42 14.96 -13.29
CA VAL A 239 -7.29 13.78 -13.22
C VAL A 239 -6.46 12.53 -13.39
N PHE A 240 -6.63 11.58 -12.49
CA PHE A 240 -5.88 10.35 -12.43
C PHE A 240 -6.83 9.15 -12.52
N ASP A 241 -6.38 8.13 -13.23
CA ASP A 241 -7.01 6.82 -13.30
C ASP A 241 -6.23 5.86 -12.40
N TYR A 242 -6.93 5.20 -11.50
CA TYR A 242 -6.36 4.18 -10.63
C TYR A 242 -7.04 2.84 -10.88
N ARG A 243 -6.24 1.83 -11.18
CA ARG A 243 -6.68 0.45 -11.45
C ARG A 243 -7.63 0.30 -12.65
N GLY A 244 -7.45 1.15 -13.67
CA GLY A 244 -8.21 1.02 -14.92
C GLY A 244 -9.70 1.36 -14.79
N ALA A 245 -10.06 2.31 -13.94
CA ALA A 245 -11.41 2.84 -13.83
C ALA A 245 -11.90 3.49 -15.14
N VAL A 246 -10.97 4.06 -15.91
CA VAL A 246 -11.24 4.72 -17.18
C VAL A 246 -10.69 3.87 -18.33
N PRO A 247 -11.55 3.50 -19.33
CA PRO A 247 -11.09 2.80 -20.54
C PRO A 247 -10.01 3.61 -21.27
N ASP A 248 -9.06 2.90 -21.89
CA ASP A 248 -8.04 3.54 -22.71
C ASP A 248 -8.66 3.95 -24.07
N THR A 249 -8.75 5.24 -24.31
CA THR A 249 -9.23 5.80 -25.58
C THR A 249 -8.12 6.32 -26.48
N GLY A 250 -6.85 6.10 -26.10
CA GLY A 250 -5.66 6.53 -26.85
C GLY A 250 -5.37 8.03 -26.83
N ALA A 251 -6.36 8.88 -26.51
CA ALA A 251 -6.24 10.36 -26.51
C ALA A 251 -6.57 10.95 -25.11
N SER A 252 -6.46 10.17 -24.06
CA SER A 252 -6.86 10.59 -22.72
C SER A 252 -5.86 11.55 -22.09
N THR A 253 -6.36 12.65 -21.52
CA THR A 253 -5.58 13.57 -20.64
C THR A 253 -5.53 13.07 -19.19
N VAL A 254 -5.99 11.85 -18.93
CA VAL A 254 -6.01 11.22 -17.62
C VAL A 254 -4.70 10.50 -17.39
N PHE A 255 -4.05 10.77 -16.26
CA PHE A 255 -2.80 10.12 -15.87
C PHE A 255 -3.09 8.78 -15.20
N ARG A 256 -2.40 7.71 -15.62
CA ARG A 256 -2.55 6.38 -15.01
C ARG A 256 -1.63 6.23 -13.81
N LEU A 257 -2.19 5.79 -12.67
CA LEU A 257 -1.46 5.57 -11.43
C LEU A 257 -0.97 4.11 -11.27
N GLY A 258 -1.46 3.19 -12.13
CA GLY A 258 -1.12 1.76 -12.03
C GLY A 258 -1.99 1.02 -11.01
N GLU A 259 -1.48 -0.12 -10.53
CA GLU A 259 -2.23 -1.07 -9.69
C GLU A 259 -1.88 -0.97 -8.20
N SER A 260 -0.60 -0.68 -7.88
CA SER A 260 -0.07 -0.62 -6.52
C SER A 260 -0.42 0.71 -5.86
N PRO A 261 -0.95 0.73 -4.62
CA PRO A 261 -1.28 1.97 -3.93
C PRO A 261 -0.04 2.79 -3.53
N VAL A 262 1.10 2.14 -3.28
CA VAL A 262 2.36 2.84 -2.97
C VAL A 262 2.91 3.51 -4.23
N ALA A 263 2.98 2.78 -5.34
CA ALA A 263 3.40 3.35 -6.62
C ALA A 263 2.45 4.48 -7.08
N ALA A 264 1.14 4.31 -6.88
CA ALA A 264 0.13 5.32 -7.18
C ALA A 264 0.35 6.62 -6.39
N ARG A 265 0.66 6.52 -5.09
CA ARG A 265 1.05 7.67 -4.26
C ARG A 265 2.26 8.40 -4.85
N ASP A 266 3.33 7.65 -5.19
CA ASP A 266 4.57 8.23 -5.66
C ASP A 266 4.39 8.95 -7.01
N ALA A 267 3.64 8.33 -7.93
CA ALA A 267 3.28 8.94 -9.22
C ALA A 267 2.43 10.21 -9.05
N LEU A 268 1.47 10.19 -8.13
CA LEU A 268 0.63 11.33 -7.83
C LEU A 268 1.45 12.47 -7.20
N LEU A 269 2.30 12.17 -6.22
CA LEU A 269 3.16 13.16 -5.57
C LEU A 269 4.16 13.79 -6.56
N ALA A 270 4.76 13.00 -7.45
CA ALA A 270 5.64 13.51 -8.49
C ALA A 270 4.94 14.53 -9.41
N LYS A 271 3.64 14.32 -9.67
CA LYS A 271 2.85 15.21 -10.52
C LYS A 271 2.36 16.46 -9.79
N LEU A 272 2.11 16.36 -8.48
CA LEU A 272 1.68 17.49 -7.66
C LEU A 272 2.82 18.41 -7.25
N THR A 273 4.05 17.88 -7.13
CA THR A 273 5.23 18.68 -6.82
C THR A 273 5.63 19.46 -8.06
N PRO A 274 5.59 20.80 -8.07
CA PRO A 274 6.05 21.57 -9.22
C PRO A 274 7.53 21.26 -9.44
N VAL A 275 7.90 20.85 -10.65
CA VAL A 275 9.31 20.78 -11.06
C VAL A 275 9.84 22.21 -10.92
N PRO A 276 10.89 22.46 -10.10
CA PRO A 276 11.48 23.78 -10.02
C PRO A 276 11.88 24.21 -11.43
N SER A 277 11.28 25.27 -11.94
CA SER A 277 11.59 25.74 -13.29
C SER A 277 13.07 26.13 -13.33
N GLN A 278 13.79 25.68 -14.35
CA GLN A 278 15.23 25.99 -14.56
C GLN A 278 15.51 27.52 -14.57
N ALA A 279 14.50 28.35 -14.76
CA ALA A 279 14.58 29.80 -14.62
C ALA A 279 15.03 30.29 -13.23
N GLY A 280 14.75 29.55 -12.14
CA GLY A 280 15.22 29.90 -10.79
C GLY A 280 16.72 29.65 -10.58
N LEU A 281 17.28 28.66 -11.24
CA LEU A 281 18.73 28.36 -11.14
C LEU A 281 19.58 29.36 -11.94
N SER A 282 19.08 29.86 -13.06
CA SER A 282 19.75 30.92 -13.83
C SER A 282 19.77 32.27 -13.08
N GLY A 283 18.72 32.59 -12.33
CA GLY A 283 18.67 33.80 -11.51
C GLY A 283 19.63 33.78 -10.31
N LEU A 284 19.80 32.61 -9.68
CA LEU A 284 20.75 32.43 -8.58
C LEU A 284 22.21 32.48 -9.06
N ALA A 285 22.52 31.93 -10.24
CA ALA A 285 23.83 31.98 -10.83
C ALA A 285 24.20 33.41 -11.27
N ALA A 286 23.24 34.17 -11.83
CA ALA A 286 23.46 35.58 -12.20
C ALA A 286 23.68 36.45 -10.95
N ALA A 287 22.91 36.29 -9.89
CA ALA A 287 23.07 37.01 -8.63
C ALA A 287 24.38 36.68 -7.89
N ALA A 288 24.87 35.44 -8.03
CA ALA A 288 26.17 35.02 -7.47
C ALA A 288 27.34 35.70 -8.24
N SER A 289 27.24 35.74 -9.56
CA SER A 289 28.25 36.43 -10.42
C SER A 289 28.31 37.93 -10.16
N GLU A 290 27.18 38.60 -9.99
CA GLU A 290 27.16 40.05 -9.65
C GLU A 290 27.74 40.35 -8.27
N ARG A 291 27.53 39.49 -7.27
CA ARG A 291 28.14 39.66 -5.94
C ARG A 291 29.66 39.44 -5.95
N GLN A 292 30.15 38.55 -6.84
CA GLN A 292 31.58 38.30 -6.99
C GLN A 292 32.27 39.45 -7.72
N ALA A 293 31.64 40.06 -8.75
CA ALA A 293 32.12 41.22 -9.43
C ALA A 293 32.22 42.49 -8.55
N ARG A 294 31.31 42.65 -7.58
CA ARG A 294 31.33 43.76 -6.62
C ARG A 294 32.32 43.61 -5.46
N ARG A 295 32.92 42.44 -5.27
CA ARG A 295 33.96 42.21 -4.25
C ARG A 295 35.39 42.30 -4.81
N GLY A 296 35.54 42.45 -6.11
CA GLY A 296 36.84 42.54 -6.78
C GLY A 296 37.16 43.94 -7.37
N ALA A 297 36.33 44.96 -7.11
CA ALA A 297 36.54 46.37 -7.40
C ALA A 297 36.65 47.16 -6.06
#